data_8207e62defc6b077e6c072d73fa60541
#
_entry.id   8207e62defc6b077e6c072d73fa60541
#
_cell.length_a   1.000
_cell.length_b   1.000
_cell.length_c   1.000
_cell.angle_alpha   90.00
_cell.angle_beta   90.00
_cell.angle_gamma   90.00
#
_symmetry.space_group_name_H-M   'P 1'
#
loop_
_entity.id
_entity.type
_entity.pdbx_description
1 polymer ?
#
loop_
_entity_poly.entity_id
_entity_poly.type
_entity_poly.pdbx_seq_one_letter_code
_entity_poly.pdbx_strand_id
1 'polypeptide(L)'
;TESAALAASTYGVGELMLRAVRAGAKTIYIGLGGSATNDGGAGMLRALGVRVVDDQGCDIAPGLAGLERVAGVDLMPALRALEGASIVVLSDVENPLVGRRGALAVFGGQKGLPTGDAQVLSRYDSWMVGYGRLLDAAIAEVRGQGLLRVPQGARTFGSVLGVPGAGAAGGLGAALLALGAE
;
A
#
# COMPACT_ATOMS: atom_id res chain seq x y z
N THR A 1 0.32 -19.95 8.14
CA THR A 1 -0.30 -19.70 9.45
C THR A 1 -0.75 -18.25 9.53
N GLU A 2 -1.77 -17.97 10.34
CA GLU A 2 -2.29 -16.60 10.56
C GLU A 2 -1.19 -15.64 11.04
N SER A 3 -0.35 -16.07 11.98
CA SER A 3 0.77 -15.28 12.47
C SER A 3 1.73 -14.85 11.33
N ALA A 4 2.05 -15.74 10.41
CA ALA A 4 2.87 -15.41 9.26
C ALA A 4 2.17 -14.44 8.30
N ALA A 5 0.85 -14.62 8.08
CA ALA A 5 0.05 -13.75 7.24
C ALA A 5 -0.08 -12.32 7.80
N LEU A 6 -0.13 -12.20 9.14
CA LEU A 6 -0.18 -10.92 9.86
C LEU A 6 1.16 -10.18 9.85
N ALA A 7 2.29 -10.91 9.83
CA ALA A 7 3.63 -10.34 9.87
C ALA A 7 4.25 -10.12 8.48
N ALA A 8 3.71 -10.74 7.43
CA ALA A 8 4.26 -10.66 6.07
C ALA A 8 4.25 -9.21 5.57
N SER A 9 5.40 -8.77 5.04
CA SER A 9 5.64 -7.37 4.70
C SER A 9 6.13 -7.20 3.27
N THR A 10 5.70 -6.12 2.63
CA THR A 10 6.16 -5.68 1.31
C THR A 10 7.49 -4.92 1.36
N TYR A 11 8.20 -4.89 2.50
CA TYR A 11 9.43 -4.11 2.68
C TYR A 11 10.46 -4.37 1.58
N GLY A 12 10.70 -5.64 1.22
CA GLY A 12 11.62 -6.01 0.14
C GLY A 12 11.28 -5.43 -1.23
N VAL A 13 9.99 -5.17 -1.51
CA VAL A 13 9.59 -4.49 -2.76
C VAL A 13 10.18 -3.08 -2.80
N GLY A 14 10.06 -2.32 -1.71
CA GLY A 14 10.62 -0.98 -1.61
C GLY A 14 12.14 -0.95 -1.72
N GLU A 15 12.83 -1.94 -1.13
CA GLU A 15 14.29 -2.08 -1.28
C GLU A 15 14.70 -2.30 -2.73
N LEU A 16 13.97 -3.16 -3.47
CA LEU A 16 14.21 -3.38 -4.90
C LEU A 16 13.97 -2.12 -5.71
N MET A 17 12.91 -1.37 -5.42
CA MET A 17 12.62 -0.07 -6.06
C MET A 17 13.76 0.93 -5.85
N LEU A 18 14.24 1.08 -4.60
CA LEU A 18 15.38 1.95 -4.30
C LEU A 18 16.65 1.54 -5.05
N ARG A 19 16.94 0.25 -5.11
CA ARG A 19 18.07 -0.26 -5.87
C ARG A 19 17.96 0.06 -7.35
N ALA A 20 16.77 -0.11 -7.94
CA ALA A 20 16.52 0.23 -9.35
C ALA A 20 16.77 1.72 -9.63
N VAL A 21 16.22 2.60 -8.79
CA VAL A 21 16.43 4.07 -8.93
C VAL A 21 17.91 4.43 -8.80
N ARG A 22 18.61 3.88 -7.78
CA ARG A 22 20.06 4.10 -7.58
C ARG A 22 20.90 3.59 -8.75
N ALA A 23 20.42 2.55 -9.44
CA ALA A 23 21.04 2.04 -10.67
C ALA A 23 20.68 2.87 -11.92
N GLY A 24 19.89 3.95 -11.78
CA GLY A 24 19.56 4.87 -12.87
C GLY A 24 18.27 4.53 -13.63
N ALA A 25 17.42 3.60 -13.11
CA ALA A 25 16.13 3.29 -13.73
C ALA A 25 15.24 4.55 -13.78
N LYS A 26 14.65 4.80 -14.95
CA LYS A 26 13.71 5.91 -15.18
C LYS A 26 12.25 5.44 -15.17
N THR A 27 12.04 4.14 -15.35
CA THR A 27 10.71 3.51 -15.27
C THR A 27 10.84 2.18 -14.53
N ILE A 28 9.97 1.97 -13.55
CA ILE A 28 9.90 0.74 -12.78
C ILE A 28 8.56 0.08 -13.08
N TYR A 29 8.59 -1.10 -13.67
CA TYR A 29 7.40 -1.92 -13.90
C TYR A 29 7.22 -2.88 -12.74
N ILE A 30 6.03 -2.88 -12.12
CA ILE A 30 5.71 -3.71 -10.96
C ILE A 30 4.53 -4.62 -11.28
N GLY A 31 4.77 -5.91 -11.36
CA GLY A 31 3.73 -6.94 -11.47
C GLY A 31 3.14 -7.30 -10.11
N LEU A 32 1.81 -7.25 -9.96
CA LEU A 32 1.11 -7.49 -8.69
C LEU A 32 0.57 -8.93 -8.56
N GLY A 33 1.25 -9.91 -9.15
CA GLY A 33 0.92 -11.34 -9.05
C GLY A 33 1.68 -12.07 -7.95
N GLY A 34 1.13 -13.22 -7.46
CA GLY A 34 1.83 -14.16 -6.57
C GLY A 34 2.18 -13.63 -5.17
N SER A 35 1.52 -12.60 -4.67
CA SER A 35 1.85 -11.98 -3.38
C SER A 35 1.41 -12.84 -2.17
N ALA A 36 2.21 -12.81 -1.10
CA ALA A 36 1.89 -13.43 0.19
C ALA A 36 1.60 -12.42 1.31
N THR A 37 1.61 -11.13 1.00
CA THR A 37 1.47 -10.02 1.96
C THR A 37 0.06 -9.47 2.02
N ASN A 38 -0.29 -8.83 3.15
CA ASN A 38 -1.57 -8.17 3.40
C ASN A 38 -1.39 -6.81 4.09
N ASP A 39 -0.23 -6.19 3.96
CA ASP A 39 0.17 -4.99 4.71
C ASP A 39 -0.21 -3.65 4.04
N GLY A 40 -1.07 -3.68 3.02
CA GLY A 40 -1.46 -2.45 2.32
C GLY A 40 -0.31 -1.73 1.61
N GLY A 41 0.84 -2.39 1.44
CA GLY A 41 2.05 -1.75 0.92
C GLY A 41 2.81 -0.90 1.95
N ALA A 42 2.42 -0.94 3.23
CA ALA A 42 3.09 -0.15 4.28
C ALA A 42 4.58 -0.48 4.40
N GLY A 43 4.95 -1.75 4.26
CA GLY A 43 6.36 -2.17 4.26
C GLY A 43 7.15 -1.54 3.11
N MET A 44 6.61 -1.57 1.89
CA MET A 44 7.21 -0.91 0.72
C MET A 44 7.42 0.59 0.98
N LEU A 45 6.40 1.28 1.45
CA LEU A 45 6.49 2.70 1.77
C LEU A 45 7.58 2.98 2.81
N ARG A 46 7.67 2.16 3.88
CA ARG A 46 8.71 2.30 4.90
C ARG A 46 10.11 2.09 4.33
N ALA A 47 10.30 1.11 3.46
CA ALA A 47 11.60 0.91 2.79
C ALA A 47 11.99 2.11 1.91
N LEU A 48 11.01 2.81 1.34
CA LEU A 48 11.20 4.06 0.60
C LEU A 48 11.42 5.30 1.50
N GLY A 49 11.45 5.09 2.83
CA GLY A 49 11.67 6.15 3.82
C GLY A 49 10.40 6.82 4.34
N VAL A 50 9.22 6.38 3.93
CA VAL A 50 7.95 6.87 4.47
C VAL A 50 7.87 6.55 5.96
N ARG A 51 7.50 7.54 6.75
CA ARG A 51 7.14 7.32 8.15
C ARG A 51 5.70 6.82 8.22
N VAL A 52 5.54 5.58 8.65
CA VAL A 52 4.24 4.97 8.97
C VAL A 52 4.26 4.70 10.46
N VAL A 53 3.57 5.54 11.22
CA VAL A 53 3.74 5.64 12.66
C VAL A 53 2.42 5.46 13.42
N ASP A 54 2.55 5.08 14.69
CA ASP A 54 1.44 5.06 15.64
C ASP A 54 1.16 6.46 16.24
N ASP A 55 0.21 6.54 17.18
CA ASP A 55 -0.20 7.76 17.86
C ASP A 55 0.88 8.39 18.76
N GLN A 56 1.94 7.63 19.07
CA GLN A 56 3.11 8.11 19.82
C GLN A 56 4.26 8.53 18.88
N GLY A 57 4.07 8.42 17.56
CA GLY A 57 5.09 8.72 16.55
C GLY A 57 6.15 7.64 16.40
N CYS A 58 5.92 6.45 16.97
CA CYS A 58 6.79 5.29 16.81
C CYS A 58 6.43 4.51 15.54
N ASP A 59 7.44 3.90 14.90
CA ASP A 59 7.20 3.03 13.75
C ASP A 59 6.29 1.87 14.11
N ILE A 60 5.29 1.60 13.25
CA ILE A 60 4.40 0.45 13.43
C ILE A 60 5.13 -0.88 13.22
N ALA A 61 4.60 -1.97 13.79
CA ALA A 61 5.07 -3.33 13.51
C ALA A 61 4.93 -3.67 12.01
N PRO A 62 5.74 -4.59 11.45
CA PRO A 62 5.60 -5.03 10.07
C PRO A 62 4.30 -5.81 9.85
N GLY A 63 3.86 -5.85 8.59
CA GLY A 63 2.70 -6.62 8.16
C GLY A 63 1.35 -5.98 8.48
N LEU A 64 0.29 -6.76 8.26
CA LEU A 64 -1.08 -6.34 8.51
C LEU A 64 -1.32 -5.97 9.99
N ALA A 65 -0.67 -6.70 10.92
CA ALA A 65 -0.80 -6.44 12.34
C ALA A 65 -0.38 -5.01 12.73
N GLY A 66 0.60 -4.44 12.07
CA GLY A 66 1.04 -3.06 12.33
C GLY A 66 -0.03 -2.02 12.01
N LEU A 67 -0.92 -2.31 11.05
CA LEU A 67 -1.97 -1.37 10.64
C LEU A 67 -3.03 -1.14 11.72
N GLU A 68 -3.12 -2.02 12.72
CA GLU A 68 -4.01 -1.83 13.88
C GLU A 68 -3.76 -0.50 14.59
N ARG A 69 -2.50 -0.09 14.68
CA ARG A 69 -2.07 1.07 15.47
C ARG A 69 -1.66 2.27 14.62
N VAL A 70 -1.76 2.17 13.29
CA VAL A 70 -1.33 3.27 12.43
C VAL A 70 -2.12 4.55 12.71
N ALA A 71 -1.42 5.66 12.87
CA ALA A 71 -1.99 6.98 13.14
C ALA A 71 -1.43 8.08 12.20
N GLY A 72 -0.32 7.82 11.50
CA GLY A 72 0.27 8.78 10.57
C GLY A 72 1.02 8.15 9.41
N VAL A 73 0.96 8.81 8.24
CA VAL A 73 1.70 8.46 7.02
C VAL A 73 2.25 9.74 6.41
N ASP A 74 3.57 9.78 6.17
CA ASP A 74 4.23 10.89 5.48
C ASP A 74 4.89 10.38 4.18
N LEU A 75 4.28 10.69 3.02
CA LEU A 75 4.74 10.25 1.71
C LEU A 75 5.95 11.01 1.16
N MET A 76 6.31 12.15 1.73
CA MET A 76 7.36 13.02 1.23
C MET A 76 8.71 12.32 1.03
N PRO A 77 9.20 11.48 1.97
CA PRO A 77 10.48 10.79 1.79
C PRO A 77 10.50 9.87 0.57
N ALA A 78 9.40 9.13 0.32
CA ALA A 78 9.33 8.24 -0.84
C ALA A 78 9.29 9.00 -2.16
N LEU A 79 8.54 10.10 -2.25
CA LEU A 79 8.48 10.94 -3.45
C LEU A 79 9.86 11.51 -3.81
N ARG A 80 10.64 11.93 -2.80
CA ARG A 80 12.03 12.35 -2.99
C ARG A 80 12.93 11.21 -3.43
N ALA A 81 12.79 10.04 -2.80
CA ALA A 81 13.62 8.86 -3.11
C ALA A 81 13.38 8.34 -4.55
N LEU A 82 12.17 8.55 -5.07
CA LEU A 82 11.74 8.13 -6.41
C LEU A 82 11.79 9.27 -7.44
N GLU A 83 12.36 10.42 -7.08
CA GLU A 83 12.39 11.58 -7.98
C GLU A 83 13.08 11.25 -9.30
N GLY A 84 12.39 11.57 -10.41
CA GLY A 84 12.87 11.29 -11.76
C GLY A 84 12.62 9.86 -12.25
N ALA A 85 11.95 9.01 -11.48
CA ALA A 85 11.48 7.69 -11.90
C ALA A 85 9.95 7.65 -11.97
N SER A 86 9.41 6.91 -12.94
CA SER A 86 7.99 6.61 -13.09
C SER A 86 7.72 5.18 -12.62
N ILE A 87 6.52 4.94 -12.08
CA ILE A 87 6.08 3.61 -11.65
C ILE A 87 4.91 3.20 -12.55
N VAL A 88 5.01 2.03 -13.16
CA VAL A 88 3.95 1.43 -13.97
C VAL A 88 3.54 0.11 -13.34
N VAL A 89 2.24 0.00 -12.99
CA VAL A 89 1.69 -1.19 -12.35
C VAL A 89 1.06 -2.11 -13.39
N LEU A 90 1.45 -3.37 -13.34
CA LEU A 90 0.87 -4.43 -14.15
C LEU A 90 0.00 -5.31 -13.25
N SER A 91 -1.31 -5.18 -13.40
CA SER A 91 -2.30 -5.94 -12.61
C SER A 91 -3.48 -6.36 -13.47
N ASP A 92 -3.95 -7.57 -13.26
CA ASP A 92 -5.13 -8.16 -13.89
C ASP A 92 -6.35 -8.23 -12.93
N VAL A 93 -6.21 -7.68 -11.71
CA VAL A 93 -7.28 -7.67 -10.71
C VAL A 93 -7.84 -6.26 -10.48
N GLU A 94 -9.15 -6.19 -10.28
CA GLU A 94 -9.90 -4.94 -10.07
C GLU A 94 -10.47 -4.79 -8.65
N ASN A 95 -10.00 -5.60 -7.71
CA ASN A 95 -10.48 -5.57 -6.34
C ASN A 95 -10.15 -4.23 -5.67
N PRO A 96 -11.13 -3.59 -4.99
CA PRO A 96 -10.87 -2.43 -4.16
C PRO A 96 -9.99 -2.81 -2.96
N LEU A 97 -9.49 -1.83 -2.23
CA LEU A 97 -8.65 -2.08 -1.06
C LEU A 97 -9.41 -2.85 0.03
N VAL A 98 -10.64 -2.47 0.32
CA VAL A 98 -11.43 -2.92 1.48
C VAL A 98 -12.83 -3.38 1.12
N GLY A 99 -13.53 -3.97 2.10
CA GLY A 99 -14.92 -4.40 2.00
C GLY A 99 -15.09 -5.80 1.43
N ARG A 100 -16.33 -6.17 1.09
CA ARG A 100 -16.69 -7.55 0.67
C ARG A 100 -15.94 -8.07 -0.55
N ARG A 101 -15.46 -7.20 -1.42
CA ARG A 101 -14.64 -7.52 -2.59
C ARG A 101 -13.19 -7.04 -2.43
N GLY A 102 -12.80 -6.62 -1.22
CA GLY A 102 -11.50 -6.07 -0.90
C GLY A 102 -10.39 -7.11 -0.84
N ALA A 103 -9.16 -6.63 -0.67
CA ALA A 103 -7.94 -7.43 -0.65
C ALA A 103 -8.02 -8.60 0.34
N LEU A 104 -8.45 -8.34 1.57
CA LEU A 104 -8.47 -9.35 2.63
C LEU A 104 -9.61 -10.35 2.45
N ALA A 105 -10.80 -9.89 2.04
CA ALA A 105 -11.96 -10.73 1.84
C ALA A 105 -11.77 -11.76 0.71
N VAL A 106 -11.12 -11.35 -0.37
CA VAL A 106 -10.96 -12.19 -1.57
C VAL A 106 -9.68 -13.02 -1.52
N PHE A 107 -8.57 -12.43 -1.10
CA PHE A 107 -7.26 -13.07 -1.20
C PHE A 107 -6.64 -13.43 0.15
N GLY A 108 -7.21 -12.98 1.27
CA GLY A 108 -6.65 -13.18 2.61
C GLY A 108 -6.54 -14.68 2.98
N GLY A 109 -7.56 -15.47 2.64
CA GLY A 109 -7.59 -16.89 2.96
C GLY A 109 -6.44 -17.69 2.37
N GLN A 110 -6.15 -17.50 1.08
CA GLN A 110 -5.01 -18.19 0.43
C GLN A 110 -3.65 -17.76 0.98
N LYS A 111 -3.59 -16.63 1.68
CA LYS A 111 -2.39 -16.10 2.35
C LYS A 111 -2.31 -16.46 3.83
N GLY A 112 -3.30 -17.19 4.35
CA GLY A 112 -3.32 -17.73 5.71
C GLY A 112 -4.15 -16.94 6.73
N LEU A 113 -4.96 -15.96 6.29
CA LEU A 113 -5.92 -15.28 7.18
C LEU A 113 -7.17 -16.16 7.42
N PRO A 114 -7.78 -16.08 8.62
CA PRO A 114 -8.94 -16.88 8.99
C PRO A 114 -10.23 -16.35 8.38
N THR A 115 -10.42 -16.53 7.05
CA THR A 115 -11.59 -16.03 6.31
C THR A 115 -12.91 -16.72 6.68
N GLY A 116 -12.86 -17.81 7.44
CA GLY A 116 -14.03 -18.46 8.02
C GLY A 116 -14.61 -17.74 9.24
N ASP A 117 -13.87 -16.83 9.86
CA ASP A 117 -14.32 -16.01 10.98
C ASP A 117 -14.60 -14.57 10.50
N ALA A 118 -15.88 -14.28 10.29
CA ALA A 118 -16.33 -12.98 9.78
C ALA A 118 -16.00 -11.81 10.72
N GLN A 119 -15.95 -12.04 12.02
CA GLN A 119 -15.63 -10.99 13.00
C GLN A 119 -14.14 -10.64 12.95
N VAL A 120 -13.27 -11.65 12.90
CA VAL A 120 -11.82 -11.47 12.76
C VAL A 120 -11.49 -10.79 11.43
N LEU A 121 -12.09 -11.25 10.33
CA LEU A 121 -11.86 -10.66 9.03
C LEU A 121 -12.33 -9.19 8.97
N SER A 122 -13.49 -8.87 9.53
CA SER A 122 -14.01 -7.51 9.64
C SER A 122 -13.09 -6.60 10.46
N ARG A 123 -12.51 -7.12 11.54
CA ARG A 123 -11.51 -6.39 12.34
C ARG A 123 -10.28 -6.06 11.51
N TYR A 124 -9.74 -7.02 10.78
CA TYR A 124 -8.57 -6.79 9.91
C TYR A 124 -8.87 -5.81 8.77
N ASP A 125 -10.07 -5.92 8.18
CA ASP A 125 -10.51 -4.97 7.15
C ASP A 125 -10.64 -3.54 7.71
N SER A 126 -11.07 -3.40 8.99
CA SER A 126 -11.14 -2.09 9.64
C SER A 126 -9.76 -1.43 9.84
N TRP A 127 -8.70 -2.22 10.10
CA TRP A 127 -7.33 -1.72 10.14
C TRP A 127 -6.89 -1.19 8.77
N MET A 128 -7.21 -1.94 7.71
CA MET A 128 -6.94 -1.52 6.33
C MET A 128 -7.72 -0.27 5.94
N VAL A 129 -8.98 -0.13 6.40
CA VAL A 129 -9.78 1.10 6.22
C VAL A 129 -9.10 2.30 6.89
N GLY A 130 -8.66 2.14 8.15
CA GLY A 130 -7.94 3.20 8.89
C GLY A 130 -6.70 3.66 8.14
N TYR A 131 -5.87 2.70 7.73
CA TYR A 131 -4.66 2.97 6.95
C TYR A 131 -4.96 3.63 5.60
N GLY A 132 -5.95 3.16 4.85
CA GLY A 132 -6.32 3.74 3.56
C GLY A 132 -6.79 5.19 3.67
N ARG A 133 -7.48 5.57 4.76
CA ARG A 133 -7.85 6.97 5.04
C ARG A 133 -6.63 7.85 5.32
N LEU A 134 -5.62 7.31 6.00
CA LEU A 134 -4.36 8.03 6.21
C LEU A 134 -3.58 8.19 4.91
N LEU A 135 -3.60 7.18 4.02
CA LEU A 135 -3.07 7.35 2.66
C LEU A 135 -3.79 8.45 1.90
N ASP A 136 -5.13 8.50 1.95
CA ASP A 136 -5.92 9.55 1.29
C ASP A 136 -5.53 10.95 1.80
N ALA A 137 -5.37 11.10 3.11
CA ALA A 137 -4.92 12.37 3.71
C ALA A 137 -3.52 12.76 3.24
N ALA A 138 -2.58 11.82 3.24
CA ALA A 138 -1.22 12.04 2.77
C ALA A 138 -1.15 12.36 1.27
N ILE A 139 -1.98 11.71 0.44
CA ILE A 139 -2.12 12.02 -0.99
C ILE A 139 -2.64 13.46 -1.18
N ALA A 140 -3.67 13.86 -0.42
CA ALA A 140 -4.22 15.20 -0.51
C ALA A 140 -3.17 16.26 -0.15
N GLU A 141 -2.36 16.01 0.87
CA GLU A 141 -1.27 16.90 1.28
C GLU A 141 -0.23 17.08 0.17
N VAL A 142 0.33 15.99 -0.37
CA VAL A 142 1.38 16.07 -1.42
C VAL A 142 0.84 16.62 -2.74
N ARG A 143 -0.45 16.40 -3.06
CA ARG A 143 -1.12 17.02 -4.20
C ARG A 143 -1.29 18.53 -4.00
N GLY A 144 -1.70 18.95 -2.83
CA GLY A 144 -1.84 20.36 -2.48
C GLY A 144 -0.52 21.14 -2.59
N GLN A 145 0.60 20.45 -2.37
CA GLN A 145 1.96 20.99 -2.52
C GLN A 145 2.51 20.89 -3.97
N GLY A 146 1.76 20.29 -4.91
CA GLY A 146 2.20 20.09 -6.30
C GLY A 146 3.32 19.06 -6.47
N LEU A 147 3.52 18.19 -5.48
CA LEU A 147 4.66 17.27 -5.42
C LEU A 147 4.34 15.90 -6.01
N LEU A 148 3.07 15.53 -6.04
CA LEU A 148 2.64 14.29 -6.69
C LEU A 148 2.48 14.55 -8.19
N ARG A 149 3.31 13.91 -9.00
CA ARG A 149 3.12 13.88 -10.45
C ARG A 149 1.93 12.98 -10.77
N VAL A 150 0.85 13.58 -11.25
CA VAL A 150 -0.27 12.83 -11.81
C VAL A 150 0.00 12.70 -13.30
N PRO A 151 0.14 11.49 -13.85
CA PRO A 151 0.36 11.30 -15.27
C PRO A 151 -0.76 11.94 -16.09
N GLN A 152 -0.40 12.43 -17.28
CA GLN A 152 -1.38 13.05 -18.20
C GLN A 152 -2.39 11.97 -18.62
N GLY A 153 -3.68 12.15 -18.28
CA GLY A 153 -4.73 11.16 -18.52
C GLY A 153 -4.99 10.19 -17.39
N ALA A 154 -4.23 10.24 -16.29
CA ALA A 154 -4.53 9.43 -15.12
C ALA A 154 -5.89 9.82 -14.50
N ARG A 155 -6.67 8.81 -14.13
CA ARG A 155 -7.95 9.04 -13.45
C ARG A 155 -7.68 9.63 -12.06
N THR A 156 -8.27 10.80 -11.79
CA THR A 156 -8.35 11.29 -10.43
C THR A 156 -9.35 10.42 -9.65
N PHE A 157 -8.96 9.98 -8.48
CA PHE A 157 -9.85 9.23 -7.58
C PHE A 157 -10.05 10.02 -6.28
N GLY A 158 -11.21 9.86 -5.65
CA GLY A 158 -11.53 10.52 -4.39
C GLY A 158 -10.93 9.83 -3.18
N SER A 159 -10.77 8.50 -3.23
CA SER A 159 -10.22 7.69 -2.15
C SER A 159 -9.61 6.41 -2.69
N VAL A 160 -8.46 5.99 -2.16
CA VAL A 160 -7.81 4.70 -2.51
C VAL A 160 -8.62 3.49 -2.06
N LEU A 161 -9.54 3.67 -1.10
CA LEU A 161 -10.34 2.57 -0.55
C LEU A 161 -11.15 1.83 -1.61
N GLY A 162 -11.71 2.56 -2.59
CA GLY A 162 -12.62 2.04 -3.61
C GLY A 162 -12.03 1.93 -5.01
N VAL A 163 -10.77 2.31 -5.23
CA VAL A 163 -10.17 2.29 -6.58
C VAL A 163 -10.02 0.84 -7.06
N PRO A 164 -10.50 0.49 -8.26
CA PRO A 164 -10.23 -0.79 -8.88
C PRO A 164 -8.72 -1.06 -8.95
N GLY A 165 -8.27 -2.22 -8.47
CA GLY A 165 -6.87 -2.60 -8.40
C GLY A 165 -6.13 -2.16 -7.12
N ALA A 166 -6.70 -1.27 -6.30
CA ALA A 166 -6.08 -0.86 -5.03
C ALA A 166 -5.84 -2.04 -4.08
N GLY A 167 -6.71 -3.06 -4.12
CA GLY A 167 -6.58 -4.29 -3.33
C GLY A 167 -5.57 -5.30 -3.86
N ALA A 168 -5.02 -5.09 -5.06
CA ALA A 168 -4.05 -6.01 -5.65
C ALA A 168 -2.85 -6.21 -4.72
N ALA A 169 -2.33 -7.43 -4.69
CA ALA A 169 -1.19 -7.83 -3.86
C ALA A 169 -1.35 -7.46 -2.36
N GLY A 170 -2.57 -7.62 -1.81
CA GLY A 170 -2.83 -7.36 -0.39
C GLY A 170 -2.82 -5.87 -0.03
N GLY A 171 -3.20 -5.03 -0.99
CA GLY A 171 -3.27 -3.57 -0.85
C GLY A 171 -2.02 -2.83 -1.30
N LEU A 172 -1.00 -3.52 -1.83
CA LEU A 172 0.17 -2.87 -2.43
C LEU A 172 -0.24 -1.90 -3.54
N GLY A 173 -1.30 -2.24 -4.32
CA GLY A 173 -1.87 -1.35 -5.32
C GLY A 173 -2.24 0.04 -4.77
N ALA A 174 -2.86 0.11 -3.59
CA ALA A 174 -3.21 1.39 -2.96
C ALA A 174 -1.98 2.24 -2.62
N ALA A 175 -0.92 1.63 -2.08
CA ALA A 175 0.33 2.33 -1.78
C ALA A 175 1.03 2.83 -3.05
N LEU A 176 1.01 2.05 -4.14
CA LEU A 176 1.56 2.46 -5.43
C LEU A 176 0.77 3.62 -6.04
N LEU A 177 -0.56 3.59 -5.95
CA LEU A 177 -1.40 4.73 -6.34
C LEU A 177 -1.06 5.99 -5.54
N ALA A 178 -0.76 5.85 -4.23
CA ALA A 178 -0.35 6.96 -3.39
C ALA A 178 0.98 7.61 -3.82
N LEU A 179 1.84 6.84 -4.51
CA LEU A 179 3.09 7.32 -5.09
C LEU A 179 2.93 7.83 -6.54
N GLY A 180 1.72 7.88 -7.09
CA GLY A 180 1.45 8.35 -8.45
C GLY A 180 1.72 7.30 -9.53
N ALA A 181 1.65 6.01 -9.21
CA ALA A 181 1.78 4.94 -10.21
C ALA A 181 0.64 4.97 -11.24
N GLU A 182 0.99 4.52 -12.46
CA GLU A 182 0.08 4.33 -13.61
C GLU A 182 -0.37 2.88 -13.72
#